data_bffc35cb8c342468dafee30646e2e2a5
#
_entry.id   bffc35cb8c342468dafee30646e2e2a5
#
_cell.length_a   1.000
_cell.length_b   1.000
_cell.length_c   1.000
_cell.angle_alpha   90.00
_cell.angle_beta   90.00
_cell.angle_gamma   90.00
#
_symmetry.space_group_name_H-M   'P 1'
#
loop_
_entity.id
_entity.type
_entity.pdbx_description
1 polymer ?
#
loop_
_entity_poly.entity_id
_entity_poly.type
_entity_poly.pdbx_seq_one_letter_code
_entity_poly.pdbx_strand_id
1 'polypeptide(L)'
;MLSKLRRWLREGLILLALLAGAMLLMDAWRAPQLPASFDSTPLQTLDGETVTLAALSKDEPVLLYFWASWCGVCRFTTPEVARLRSEGENVMTIALRSGNEAEVSHWLSRKGVDFPVINDANGAISRSWAISVTPTLVVMSQGRVVSTTSGWTSYWGMKLRLWWAKTF
;
A
#
# COMPACT_ATOMS: atom_id res chain seq x y z
N MET A 1 -9.87 6.19 45.34
CA MET A 1 -9.14 6.64 44.13
C MET A 1 -8.80 5.45 43.22
N LEU A 2 -8.26 4.35 43.73
CA LEU A 2 -7.86 3.16 42.93
C LEU A 2 -9.02 2.51 42.13
N SER A 3 -10.23 2.46 42.65
CA SER A 3 -11.39 1.90 41.95
C SER A 3 -11.83 2.71 40.72
N LYS A 4 -11.77 4.04 40.81
CA LYS A 4 -12.05 4.93 39.68
C LYS A 4 -10.98 4.79 38.60
N LEU A 5 -9.70 4.73 38.97
CA LEU A 5 -8.60 4.53 38.02
C LEU A 5 -8.72 3.21 37.27
N ARG A 6 -9.01 2.10 37.98
CA ARG A 6 -9.25 0.77 37.37
C ARG A 6 -10.43 0.79 36.38
N ARG A 7 -11.49 1.53 36.70
CA ARG A 7 -12.64 1.68 35.80
C ARG A 7 -12.26 2.43 34.53
N TRP A 8 -11.56 3.56 34.67
CA TRP A 8 -11.09 4.35 33.51
C TRP A 8 -10.13 3.56 32.61
N LEU A 9 -9.20 2.82 33.19
CA LEU A 9 -8.29 1.93 32.46
C LEU A 9 -9.06 0.84 31.69
N ARG A 10 -10.04 0.21 32.33
CA ARG A 10 -10.87 -0.80 31.67
C ARG A 10 -11.68 -0.21 30.52
N GLU A 11 -12.32 0.92 30.72
CA GLU A 11 -13.11 1.62 29.70
C GLU A 11 -12.20 2.06 28.53
N GLY A 12 -11.01 2.56 28.81
CA GLY A 12 -10.01 2.91 27.78
C GLY A 12 -9.54 1.68 26.99
N LEU A 13 -9.26 0.56 27.64
CA LEU A 13 -8.89 -0.70 26.98
C LEU A 13 -10.02 -1.25 26.10
N ILE A 14 -11.25 -1.19 26.57
CA ILE A 14 -12.42 -1.63 25.79
C ILE A 14 -12.57 -0.74 24.53
N LEU A 15 -12.46 0.58 24.71
CA LEU A 15 -12.53 1.52 23.58
C LEU A 15 -11.43 1.25 22.54
N LEU A 16 -10.20 1.06 23.01
CA LEU A 16 -9.07 0.71 22.13
C LEU A 16 -9.30 -0.61 21.40
N ALA A 17 -9.81 -1.63 22.09
CA ALA A 17 -10.13 -2.92 21.48
C ALA A 17 -11.25 -2.80 20.43
N LEU A 18 -12.28 -2.00 20.69
CA LEU A 18 -13.37 -1.74 19.74
C LEU A 18 -12.86 -0.98 18.51
N LEU A 19 -12.02 0.03 18.70
CA LEU A 19 -11.41 0.80 17.61
C LEU A 19 -10.50 -0.10 16.76
N ALA A 20 -9.66 -0.92 17.39
CA ALA A 20 -8.82 -1.87 16.68
C ALA A 20 -9.65 -2.91 15.91
N GLY A 21 -10.71 -3.44 16.51
CA GLY A 21 -11.64 -4.36 15.86
C GLY A 21 -12.34 -3.72 14.66
N ALA A 22 -12.80 -2.48 14.79
CA ALA A 22 -13.42 -1.73 13.70
C ALA A 22 -12.44 -1.47 12.55
N MET A 23 -11.16 -1.15 12.85
CA MET A 23 -10.12 -0.98 11.83
C MET A 23 -9.84 -2.28 11.09
N LEU A 24 -9.70 -3.41 11.80
CA LEU A 24 -9.49 -4.72 11.19
C LEU A 24 -10.66 -5.16 10.31
N LEU A 25 -11.90 -4.94 10.76
CA LEU A 25 -13.10 -5.19 9.97
C LEU A 25 -13.15 -4.33 8.70
N MET A 26 -12.80 -3.07 8.82
CA MET A 26 -12.76 -2.15 7.69
C MET A 26 -11.68 -2.56 6.67
N ASP A 27 -10.49 -2.95 7.14
CA ASP A 27 -9.41 -3.45 6.28
C ASP A 27 -9.82 -4.76 5.58
N ALA A 28 -10.46 -5.69 6.30
CA ALA A 28 -10.97 -6.94 5.73
C ALA A 28 -12.07 -6.68 4.67
N TRP A 29 -12.97 -5.73 4.93
CA TRP A 29 -14.04 -5.38 3.98
C TRP A 29 -13.52 -4.67 2.73
N ARG A 30 -12.42 -3.92 2.86
CA ARG A 30 -11.76 -3.22 1.75
C ARG A 30 -10.61 -4.01 1.14
N ALA A 31 -10.40 -5.26 1.57
CA ALA A 31 -9.34 -6.10 1.06
C ALA A 31 -9.47 -6.26 -0.47
N PRO A 32 -8.40 -6.08 -1.23
CA PRO A 32 -8.41 -6.25 -2.67
C PRO A 32 -8.87 -7.65 -3.07
N GLN A 33 -9.71 -7.73 -4.08
CA GLN A 33 -10.10 -9.00 -4.70
C GLN A 33 -9.17 -9.24 -5.88
N LEU A 34 -8.28 -10.21 -5.75
CA LEU A 34 -7.25 -10.47 -6.75
C LEU A 34 -7.76 -11.38 -7.85
N PRO A 35 -7.53 -11.04 -9.14
CA PRO A 35 -7.79 -11.96 -10.24
C PRO A 35 -6.86 -13.18 -10.15
N ALA A 36 -7.27 -14.33 -10.71
CA ALA A 36 -6.55 -15.61 -10.57
C ALA A 36 -5.10 -15.58 -11.09
N SER A 37 -4.78 -14.67 -12.01
CA SER A 37 -3.44 -14.51 -12.62
C SER A 37 -2.78 -13.17 -12.32
N PHE A 38 -3.14 -12.53 -11.21
CA PHE A 38 -2.67 -11.19 -10.89
C PHE A 38 -1.14 -11.11 -10.73
N ASP A 39 -0.53 -12.17 -10.26
CA ASP A 39 0.89 -12.28 -9.98
C ASP A 39 1.75 -12.47 -11.23
N SER A 40 1.20 -13.14 -12.25
CA SER A 40 1.88 -13.48 -13.51
C SER A 40 1.58 -12.53 -14.67
N THR A 41 0.62 -11.61 -14.51
CA THR A 41 0.29 -10.63 -15.54
C THR A 41 1.45 -9.65 -15.75
N PRO A 42 1.99 -9.52 -16.99
CA PRO A 42 3.02 -8.53 -17.26
C PRO A 42 2.49 -7.11 -17.10
N LEU A 43 3.23 -6.30 -16.36
CA LEU A 43 2.96 -4.89 -16.13
C LEU A 43 4.14 -4.05 -16.62
N GLN A 44 3.86 -2.93 -17.25
CA GLN A 44 4.88 -2.02 -17.76
C GLN A 44 5.05 -0.83 -16.83
N THR A 45 6.30 -0.57 -16.45
CA THR A 45 6.67 0.61 -15.67
C THR A 45 6.80 1.85 -16.57
N LEU A 46 6.84 3.05 -16.00
CA LEU A 46 7.10 4.30 -16.72
C LEU A 46 8.46 4.31 -17.42
N ASP A 47 9.43 3.55 -16.91
CA ASP A 47 10.78 3.42 -17.48
C ASP A 47 10.84 2.40 -18.63
N GLY A 48 9.68 1.81 -19.00
CA GLY A 48 9.56 0.82 -20.07
C GLY A 48 9.96 -0.61 -19.68
N GLU A 49 10.27 -0.86 -18.41
CA GLU A 49 10.56 -2.19 -17.91
C GLU A 49 9.26 -3.01 -17.80
N THR A 50 9.31 -4.28 -18.22
CA THR A 50 8.21 -5.23 -18.04
C THR A 50 8.45 -6.08 -16.81
N VAL A 51 7.56 -6.01 -15.84
CA VAL A 51 7.65 -6.73 -14.57
C VAL A 51 6.43 -7.61 -14.33
N THR A 52 6.59 -8.65 -13.52
CA THR A 52 5.47 -9.41 -12.95
C THR A 52 5.54 -9.34 -11.43
N LEU A 53 4.40 -9.33 -10.76
CA LEU A 53 4.39 -9.28 -9.30
C LEU A 53 4.95 -10.56 -8.67
N ALA A 54 4.82 -11.71 -9.37
CA ALA A 54 5.46 -12.95 -8.97
C ALA A 54 6.99 -12.81 -8.94
N ALA A 55 7.59 -12.23 -9.99
CA ALA A 55 9.03 -12.00 -10.04
C ALA A 55 9.49 -11.00 -8.97
N LEU A 56 8.76 -9.88 -8.82
CA LEU A 56 9.08 -8.85 -7.83
C LEU A 56 9.02 -9.33 -6.38
N SER A 57 8.12 -10.28 -6.07
CA SER A 57 7.91 -10.78 -4.71
C SER A 57 8.56 -12.13 -4.43
N LYS A 58 9.36 -12.67 -5.38
CA LYS A 58 9.94 -14.01 -5.30
C LYS A 58 10.94 -14.17 -4.17
N ASP A 59 11.95 -13.31 -4.15
CA ASP A 59 13.10 -13.42 -3.25
C ASP A 59 12.94 -12.50 -2.02
N GLU A 60 12.24 -11.39 -2.17
CA GLU A 60 11.95 -10.41 -1.11
C GLU A 60 10.50 -9.93 -1.18
N PRO A 61 9.85 -9.66 -0.04
CA PRO A 61 8.54 -9.04 -0.05
C PRO A 61 8.55 -7.71 -0.80
N VAL A 62 7.49 -7.46 -1.58
CA VAL A 62 7.28 -6.20 -2.28
C VAL A 62 6.11 -5.43 -1.64
N LEU A 63 6.30 -4.14 -1.45
CA LEU A 63 5.25 -3.19 -1.09
C LEU A 63 4.66 -2.60 -2.36
N LEU A 64 3.40 -2.94 -2.65
CA LEU A 64 2.62 -2.30 -3.72
C LEU A 64 1.86 -1.11 -3.13
N TYR A 65 2.05 0.06 -3.69
CA TYR A 65 1.42 1.29 -3.26
C TYR A 65 0.50 1.84 -4.35
N PHE A 66 -0.81 1.72 -4.16
CA PHE A 66 -1.84 2.32 -5.03
C PHE A 66 -2.10 3.76 -4.58
N TRP A 67 -1.85 4.70 -5.46
CA TRP A 67 -1.99 6.13 -5.18
C TRP A 67 -2.56 6.90 -6.36
N ALA A 68 -2.88 8.17 -6.15
CA ALA A 68 -3.31 9.06 -7.22
C ALA A 68 -2.79 10.48 -7.00
N SER A 69 -2.52 11.20 -8.09
CA SER A 69 -2.06 12.59 -8.06
C SER A 69 -3.06 13.54 -7.40
N TRP A 70 -4.34 13.22 -7.51
CA TRP A 70 -5.47 13.96 -6.92
C TRP A 70 -5.84 13.52 -5.50
N CYS A 71 -5.18 12.49 -4.95
CA CYS A 71 -5.49 11.93 -3.62
C CYS A 71 -4.90 12.80 -2.49
N GLY A 72 -5.75 13.46 -1.73
CA GLY A 72 -5.32 14.33 -0.63
C GLY A 72 -4.58 13.61 0.50
N VAL A 73 -4.95 12.37 0.82
CA VAL A 73 -4.29 11.56 1.87
C VAL A 73 -2.95 11.01 1.39
N CYS A 74 -2.81 10.73 0.10
CA CYS A 74 -1.58 10.20 -0.48
C CYS A 74 -0.38 11.14 -0.28
N ARG A 75 -0.61 12.45 -0.18
CA ARG A 75 0.45 13.44 0.10
C ARG A 75 1.23 13.17 1.39
N PHE A 76 0.62 12.49 2.36
CA PHE A 76 1.25 12.12 3.62
C PHE A 76 1.90 10.73 3.58
N THR A 77 1.40 9.83 2.73
CA THR A 77 1.92 8.46 2.60
C THR A 77 3.07 8.39 1.58
N THR A 78 2.99 9.16 0.50
CA THR A 78 3.99 9.14 -0.59
C THR A 78 5.43 9.39 -0.11
N PRO A 79 5.72 10.40 0.75
CA PRO A 79 7.07 10.62 1.25
C PRO A 79 7.61 9.42 2.05
N GLU A 80 6.75 8.76 2.81
CA GLU A 80 7.14 7.60 3.62
C GLU A 80 7.44 6.37 2.75
N VAL A 81 6.68 6.20 1.66
CA VAL A 81 6.94 5.16 0.65
C VAL A 81 8.25 5.44 -0.09
N ALA A 82 8.50 6.69 -0.49
CA ALA A 82 9.76 7.09 -1.12
C ALA A 82 10.95 6.85 -0.18
N ARG A 83 10.79 7.14 1.10
CA ARG A 83 11.79 6.86 2.13
C ARG A 83 12.09 5.36 2.23
N LEU A 84 11.07 4.49 2.28
CA LEU A 84 11.27 3.04 2.28
C LEU A 84 12.08 2.59 1.06
N ARG A 85 11.76 3.12 -0.12
CA ARG A 85 12.51 2.83 -1.35
C ARG A 85 13.97 3.27 -1.25
N SER A 86 14.25 4.47 -0.74
CA SER A 86 15.60 4.98 -0.56
C SER A 86 16.43 4.19 0.47
N GLU A 87 15.77 3.49 1.38
CA GLU A 87 16.39 2.60 2.37
C GLU A 87 16.60 1.16 1.82
N GLY A 88 16.28 0.92 0.54
CA GLY A 88 16.48 -0.37 -0.13
C GLY A 88 15.32 -1.35 0.00
N GLU A 89 14.16 -0.96 0.53
CA GLU A 89 13.00 -1.83 0.52
C GLU A 89 12.45 -2.00 -0.90
N ASN A 90 11.95 -3.19 -1.19
CA ASN A 90 11.34 -3.51 -2.48
C ASN A 90 9.97 -2.86 -2.59
N VAL A 91 9.87 -1.82 -3.40
CA VAL A 91 8.65 -1.01 -3.58
C VAL A 91 8.30 -0.94 -5.05
N MET A 92 7.03 -1.16 -5.38
CA MET A 92 6.42 -0.88 -6.68
C MET A 92 5.16 -0.05 -6.47
N THR A 93 4.93 0.95 -7.31
CA THR A 93 3.76 1.81 -7.15
C THR A 93 2.85 1.79 -8.37
N ILE A 94 1.56 2.02 -8.13
CA ILE A 94 0.53 2.05 -9.17
C ILE A 94 -0.19 3.40 -9.11
N ALA A 95 -0.03 4.21 -10.16
CA ALA A 95 -0.63 5.53 -10.29
C ALA A 95 -2.04 5.42 -10.89
N LEU A 96 -3.07 5.42 -10.04
CA LEU A 96 -4.47 5.30 -10.44
C LEU A 96 -4.98 6.62 -11.05
N ARG A 97 -5.36 6.60 -12.34
CA ARG A 97 -5.99 7.73 -13.05
C ARG A 97 -5.32 9.07 -12.77
N SER A 98 -4.00 9.06 -12.79
CA SER A 98 -3.17 10.23 -12.47
C SER A 98 -2.69 11.01 -13.70
N GLY A 99 -3.25 10.69 -14.86
CA GLY A 99 -2.92 11.25 -16.15
C GLY A 99 -2.11 10.32 -17.04
N ASN A 100 -1.55 10.86 -18.13
CA ASN A 100 -0.64 10.13 -19.01
C ASN A 100 0.77 9.99 -18.37
N GLU A 101 1.65 9.26 -19.01
CA GLU A 101 3.01 9.01 -18.50
C GLU A 101 3.81 10.30 -18.24
N ALA A 102 3.71 11.28 -19.14
CA ALA A 102 4.39 12.57 -18.99
C ALA A 102 3.86 13.37 -17.79
N GLU A 103 2.54 13.33 -17.55
CA GLU A 103 1.90 13.99 -16.39
C GLU A 103 2.31 13.34 -15.08
N VAL A 104 2.36 11.99 -15.04
CA VAL A 104 2.82 11.25 -13.85
C VAL A 104 4.29 11.52 -13.59
N SER A 105 5.16 11.45 -14.60
CA SER A 105 6.59 11.75 -14.48
C SER A 105 6.83 13.18 -14.00
N HIS A 106 6.08 14.15 -14.54
CA HIS A 106 6.17 15.54 -14.08
C HIS A 106 5.71 15.69 -12.61
N TRP A 107 4.66 14.97 -12.20
CA TRP A 107 4.21 14.98 -10.82
C TRP A 107 5.29 14.42 -9.86
N LEU A 108 5.92 13.29 -10.22
CA LEU A 108 7.02 12.68 -9.43
C LEU A 108 8.18 13.66 -9.26
N SER A 109 8.63 14.27 -10.36
CA SER A 109 9.72 15.27 -10.35
C SER A 109 9.40 16.46 -9.45
N ARG A 110 8.18 17.00 -9.53
CA ARG A 110 7.76 18.13 -8.66
C ARG A 110 7.69 17.74 -7.17
N LYS A 111 7.42 16.47 -6.86
CA LYS A 111 7.38 15.96 -5.49
C LYS A 111 8.76 15.55 -4.97
N GLY A 112 9.75 15.45 -5.84
CA GLY A 112 11.08 14.97 -5.50
C GLY A 112 11.07 13.52 -4.99
N VAL A 113 10.20 12.67 -5.56
CA VAL A 113 10.08 11.26 -5.20
C VAL A 113 10.58 10.39 -6.35
N ASP A 114 11.35 9.36 -5.99
CA ASP A 114 11.94 8.40 -6.91
C ASP A 114 11.57 6.99 -6.46
N PHE A 115 10.57 6.43 -7.13
CA PHE A 115 10.17 5.05 -6.99
C PHE A 115 9.57 4.53 -8.33
N PRO A 116 9.64 3.22 -8.62
CA PRO A 116 9.10 2.65 -9.84
C PRO A 116 7.57 2.78 -9.86
N VAL A 117 7.02 3.15 -11.02
CA VAL A 117 5.59 3.41 -11.20
C VAL A 117 5.04 2.63 -12.39
N ILE A 118 3.92 1.98 -12.19
CA ILE A 118 3.03 1.46 -13.22
C ILE A 118 1.90 2.48 -13.40
N ASN A 119 1.73 3.02 -14.60
CA ASN A 119 0.66 3.99 -14.86
C ASN A 119 -0.66 3.29 -15.19
N ASP A 120 -1.59 3.31 -14.27
CA ASP A 120 -2.96 2.82 -14.44
C ASP A 120 -3.90 3.96 -14.89
N ALA A 121 -3.59 4.55 -16.06
CA ALA A 121 -4.23 5.77 -16.56
C ALA A 121 -5.76 5.62 -16.71
N ASN A 122 -6.25 4.45 -17.09
CA ASN A 122 -7.69 4.16 -17.23
C ASN A 122 -8.29 3.47 -16.01
N GLY A 123 -7.50 3.12 -15.00
CA GLY A 123 -7.93 2.43 -13.79
C GLY A 123 -8.24 0.94 -13.99
N ALA A 124 -7.73 0.30 -15.05
CA ALA A 124 -8.03 -1.10 -15.34
C ALA A 124 -7.42 -2.05 -14.31
N ILE A 125 -6.15 -1.80 -13.93
CA ILE A 125 -5.44 -2.58 -12.91
C ILE A 125 -6.17 -2.46 -11.57
N SER A 126 -6.41 -1.23 -11.13
CA SER A 126 -7.08 -0.96 -9.85
C SER A 126 -8.48 -1.55 -9.80
N ARG A 127 -9.26 -1.50 -10.90
CA ARG A 127 -10.58 -2.14 -10.96
C ARG A 127 -10.49 -3.66 -10.88
N SER A 128 -9.54 -4.27 -11.59
CA SER A 128 -9.38 -5.74 -11.55
C SER A 128 -9.00 -6.26 -10.15
N TRP A 129 -8.40 -5.41 -9.33
CA TRP A 129 -8.06 -5.70 -7.93
C TRP A 129 -9.11 -5.22 -6.94
N ALA A 130 -10.24 -4.69 -7.41
CA ALA A 130 -11.28 -4.08 -6.60
C ALA A 130 -10.76 -2.99 -5.63
N ILE A 131 -9.70 -2.26 -6.03
CA ILE A 131 -9.18 -1.13 -5.26
C ILE A 131 -10.22 -0.02 -5.25
N SER A 132 -10.85 0.20 -4.11
CA SER A 132 -11.95 1.14 -3.93
C SER A 132 -11.51 2.49 -3.35
N VAL A 133 -10.36 2.54 -2.72
CA VAL A 133 -9.82 3.75 -2.06
C VAL A 133 -8.33 3.90 -2.29
N THR A 134 -7.84 5.14 -2.25
CA THR A 134 -6.42 5.48 -2.23
C THR A 134 -6.10 6.35 -1.00
N PRO A 135 -4.95 6.15 -0.38
CA PRO A 135 -3.94 5.14 -0.65
C PRO A 135 -4.38 3.74 -0.23
N THR A 136 -3.97 2.73 -0.98
CA THR A 136 -4.03 1.33 -0.55
C THR A 136 -2.63 0.73 -0.67
N LEU A 137 -2.24 -0.01 0.33
CA LEU A 137 -0.96 -0.69 0.45
C LEU A 137 -1.19 -2.20 0.48
N VAL A 138 -0.47 -2.92 -0.35
CA VAL A 138 -0.51 -4.38 -0.42
C VAL A 138 0.91 -4.89 -0.28
N VAL A 139 1.17 -5.75 0.70
CA VAL A 139 2.45 -6.44 0.84
C VAL A 139 2.31 -7.84 0.27
N MET A 140 3.18 -8.17 -0.66
CA MET A 140 3.26 -9.50 -1.26
C MET A 140 4.60 -10.16 -0.95
N SER A 141 4.56 -11.46 -0.78
CA SER A 141 5.74 -12.33 -0.64
C SER A 141 5.48 -13.64 -1.37
N GLN A 142 6.45 -14.10 -2.17
CA GLN A 142 6.37 -15.37 -2.91
C GLN A 142 5.07 -15.51 -3.75
N GLY A 143 4.68 -14.45 -4.45
CA GLY A 143 3.47 -14.41 -5.29
C GLY A 143 2.15 -14.37 -4.51
N ARG A 144 2.17 -14.22 -3.19
CA ARG A 144 0.98 -14.20 -2.34
C ARG A 144 0.82 -12.86 -1.63
N VAL A 145 -0.40 -12.41 -1.46
CA VAL A 145 -0.70 -11.26 -0.60
C VAL A 145 -0.61 -11.67 0.86
N VAL A 146 0.26 -10.99 1.62
CA VAL A 146 0.49 -11.23 3.05
C VAL A 146 -0.28 -10.23 3.91
N SER A 147 -0.39 -8.97 3.45
CA SER A 147 -1.05 -7.91 4.21
C SER A 147 -1.62 -6.87 3.27
N THR A 148 -2.77 -6.32 3.63
CA THR A 148 -3.38 -5.16 2.96
C THR A 148 -3.77 -4.11 3.98
N THR A 149 -3.73 -2.84 3.59
CA THR A 149 -4.28 -1.75 4.40
C THR A 149 -4.69 -0.59 3.51
N SER A 150 -5.76 0.08 3.89
CA SER A 150 -6.33 1.21 3.15
C SER A 150 -6.29 2.47 4.00
N GLY A 151 -6.08 3.63 3.34
CA GLY A 151 -5.95 4.91 4.01
C GLY A 151 -4.52 5.19 4.48
N TRP A 152 -4.38 6.21 5.32
CA TRP A 152 -3.06 6.62 5.81
C TRP A 152 -2.39 5.52 6.63
N THR A 153 -1.13 5.26 6.31
CA THR A 153 -0.28 4.31 7.04
C THR A 153 1.06 4.98 7.32
N SER A 154 1.52 4.88 8.56
CA SER A 154 2.82 5.43 8.96
C SER A 154 3.99 4.61 8.40
N TYR A 155 5.16 5.23 8.31
CA TYR A 155 6.42 4.55 7.97
C TYR A 155 6.62 3.26 8.77
N TRP A 156 6.49 3.33 10.10
CA TRP A 156 6.67 2.16 10.97
C TRP A 156 5.63 1.07 10.74
N GLY A 157 4.40 1.46 10.41
CA GLY A 157 3.35 0.50 10.04
C GLY A 157 3.68 -0.27 8.76
N MET A 158 4.25 0.39 7.75
CA MET A 158 4.73 -0.24 6.52
C MET A 158 5.95 -1.13 6.78
N LYS A 159 6.94 -0.62 7.54
CA LYS A 159 8.15 -1.36 7.90
C LYS A 159 7.85 -2.65 8.65
N LEU A 160 6.92 -2.60 9.61
CA LEU A 160 6.48 -3.77 10.37
C LEU A 160 5.82 -4.85 9.48
N ARG A 161 4.99 -4.43 8.52
CA ARG A 161 4.35 -5.36 7.57
C ARG A 161 5.37 -6.02 6.64
N LEU A 162 6.34 -5.27 6.14
CA LEU A 162 7.45 -5.81 5.34
C LEU A 162 8.31 -6.77 6.15
N TRP A 163 8.67 -6.40 7.38
CA TRP A 163 9.43 -7.27 8.27
C TRP A 163 8.67 -8.58 8.56
N TRP A 164 7.37 -8.49 8.86
CA TRP A 164 6.51 -9.66 9.05
C TRP A 164 6.52 -10.57 7.82
N ALA A 165 6.38 -10.00 6.63
CA ALA A 165 6.36 -10.74 5.37
C ALA A 165 7.71 -11.38 5.01
N LYS A 166 8.83 -10.90 5.58
CA LYS A 166 10.17 -11.53 5.45
C LYS A 166 10.33 -12.75 6.37
N THR A 167 9.51 -12.84 7.42
CA THR A 167 9.67 -13.84 8.48
C THR A 167 8.81 -15.08 8.24
N PHE A 168 7.75 -14.97 7.48
CA PHE A 168 6.76 -16.02 7.18
C PHE A 168 6.54 -16.20 5.68
#